data_303be367016133026e04c685da0ba434
#
_entry.id   303be367016133026e04c685da0ba434
#
_cell.length_a   1.000
_cell.length_b   1.000
_cell.length_c   1.000
_cell.angle_alpha   90.00
_cell.angle_beta   90.00
_cell.angle_gamma   90.00
#
_symmetry.space_group_name_H-M   'P 1'
#
loop_
_entity.id
_entity.type
_entity.pdbx_description
1 polymer ?
#
loop_
_entity_poly.entity_id
_entity_poly.type
_entity_poly.pdbx_seq_one_letter_code
_entity_poly.pdbx_strand_id
1 'polypeptide(L)'
;MAKSSKLVAAKRGRVLLVRRTRDGLWMFPGGRKRARESDKECLRREMKEELPKLKLGRLRLWKEVKATNRRSGRKMSDAIFVTAETSGRLTIGDKKEIDKATWRKPRGIRLTPTSRYIRDKLFPKSN
;
A
#
# COMPACT_ATOMS: atom_id res chain seq x y z
N MET A 1 -2.59 -16.02 8.41
CA MET A 1 -1.66 -14.89 8.30
C MET A 1 -1.63 -14.37 6.87
N ALA A 2 -1.53 -13.08 6.73
CA ALA A 2 -1.46 -12.45 5.41
C ALA A 2 -0.13 -12.74 4.71
N LYS A 3 -0.14 -12.77 3.37
CA LYS A 3 1.07 -12.98 2.57
C LYS A 3 1.78 -11.66 2.25
N SER A 4 1.07 -10.55 2.33
CA SER A 4 1.59 -9.20 2.07
C SER A 4 0.96 -8.21 3.02
N SER A 5 1.58 -7.03 3.12
CA SER A 5 1.02 -5.92 3.91
C SER A 5 0.97 -4.67 3.03
N LYS A 6 -0.07 -3.86 3.22
CA LYS A 6 -0.27 -2.60 2.50
C LYS A 6 -0.56 -1.47 3.48
N LEU A 7 -0.15 -0.27 3.11
CA LEU A 7 -0.35 0.93 3.91
C LEU A 7 -1.35 1.87 3.25
N VAL A 8 -2.35 2.29 4.03
CA VAL A 8 -3.21 3.41 3.67
C VAL A 8 -2.85 4.57 4.58
N ALA A 9 -2.01 5.47 4.09
CA ALA A 9 -1.64 6.69 4.81
C ALA A 9 -2.50 7.82 4.27
N ALA A 10 -3.23 8.48 5.16
CA ALA A 10 -4.11 9.60 4.79
C ALA A 10 -3.55 10.90 5.37
N LYS A 11 -3.60 11.97 4.56
CA LYS A 11 -3.10 13.28 4.93
C LYS A 11 -3.86 14.36 4.16
N ARG A 12 -4.59 15.21 4.88
CA ARG A 12 -5.31 16.34 4.28
C ARG A 12 -6.23 15.94 3.12
N GLY A 13 -6.99 14.86 3.29
CA GLY A 13 -7.93 14.37 2.27
C GLY A 13 -7.27 13.64 1.10
N ARG A 14 -5.99 13.37 1.19
CA ARG A 14 -5.21 12.64 0.18
C ARG A 14 -4.63 11.36 0.77
N VAL A 15 -4.27 10.44 -0.10
CA VAL A 15 -3.63 9.19 0.31
C VAL A 15 -2.29 9.04 -0.40
N LEU A 16 -1.40 8.29 0.22
CA LEU A 16 -0.11 7.95 -0.37
C LEU A 16 -0.30 6.82 -1.38
N LEU A 17 0.08 7.08 -2.63
CA LEU A 17 0.10 6.07 -3.69
C LEU A 17 1.48 6.02 -4.31
N VAL A 18 1.89 4.82 -4.73
CA VAL A 18 3.14 4.59 -5.42
C VAL A 18 2.85 3.94 -6.77
N ARG A 19 3.71 4.21 -7.76
CA ARG A 19 3.57 3.62 -9.09
C ARG A 19 4.53 2.45 -9.23
N ARG A 20 3.99 1.31 -9.65
CA ARG A 20 4.77 0.10 -9.86
C ARG A 20 5.57 0.23 -11.16
N THR A 21 6.87 0.01 -11.08
CA THR A 21 7.79 0.22 -12.21
C THR A 21 7.44 -0.67 -13.39
N ARG A 22 7.13 -1.94 -13.15
CA ARG A 22 6.98 -2.94 -14.21
C ARG A 22 5.79 -2.69 -15.16
N ASP A 23 4.72 -2.04 -14.69
CA ASP A 23 3.50 -1.87 -15.51
C ASP A 23 2.85 -0.50 -15.37
N GLY A 24 3.39 0.38 -14.54
CA GLY A 24 2.86 1.72 -14.37
C GLY A 24 1.55 1.81 -13.61
N LEU A 25 1.08 0.73 -13.02
CA LEU A 25 -0.12 0.76 -12.19
C LEU A 25 0.22 1.37 -10.83
N TRP A 26 -0.75 2.12 -10.31
CA TRP A 26 -0.63 2.73 -8.99
C TRP A 26 -1.20 1.82 -7.93
N MET A 27 -0.69 1.93 -6.71
CA MET A 27 -1.14 1.08 -5.61
C MET A 27 -0.83 1.74 -4.28
N PHE A 28 -1.52 1.29 -3.25
CA PHE A 28 -1.11 1.57 -1.88
C PHE A 28 0.22 0.84 -1.64
N PRO A 29 1.21 1.51 -1.01
CA PRO A 29 2.55 0.91 -0.86
C PRO A 29 2.56 -0.27 0.10
N GLY A 30 3.56 -1.10 -0.02
CA GLY A 30 3.76 -2.29 0.80
C GLY A 30 4.42 -3.39 0.00
N GLY A 31 4.38 -4.60 0.51
CA GLY A 31 5.03 -5.71 -0.17
C GLY A 31 4.84 -7.04 0.53
N ARG A 32 5.57 -8.03 0.04
CA ARG A 32 5.45 -9.42 0.49
C ARG A 32 6.12 -9.65 1.83
N LYS A 33 5.48 -10.46 2.64
CA LYS A 33 6.02 -10.86 3.94
C LYS A 33 7.14 -11.88 3.77
N ARG A 34 8.20 -11.72 4.54
CA ARG A 34 9.26 -12.69 4.70
C ARG A 34 8.90 -13.67 5.81
N ALA A 35 9.55 -14.82 5.83
CA ALA A 35 9.37 -15.78 6.91
C ALA A 35 9.68 -15.11 8.26
N ARG A 36 8.89 -15.42 9.28
CA ARG A 36 9.04 -14.94 10.66
C ARG A 36 8.76 -13.46 10.86
N GLU A 37 8.31 -12.75 9.85
CA GLU A 37 7.84 -11.38 10.04
C GLU A 37 6.39 -11.38 10.47
N SER A 38 6.02 -10.46 11.37
CA SER A 38 4.63 -10.11 11.57
C SER A 38 4.17 -9.25 10.40
N ASP A 39 2.86 -9.09 10.25
CA ASP A 39 2.30 -8.23 9.19
C ASP A 39 2.81 -6.80 9.34
N LYS A 40 2.87 -6.29 10.57
CA LYS A 40 3.34 -4.92 10.84
C LYS A 40 4.85 -4.77 10.57
N GLU A 41 5.65 -5.76 10.97
CA GLU A 41 7.08 -5.77 10.68
C GLU A 41 7.35 -5.77 9.18
N CYS A 42 6.59 -6.57 8.44
CA CYS A 42 6.66 -6.59 6.98
C CYS A 42 6.42 -5.21 6.40
N LEU A 43 5.35 -4.54 6.83
CA LEU A 43 5.00 -3.23 6.31
C LEU A 43 6.10 -2.21 6.62
N ARG A 44 6.60 -2.17 7.86
CA ARG A 44 7.64 -1.22 8.23
C ARG A 44 8.93 -1.46 7.43
N ARG A 45 9.29 -2.71 7.19
CA ARG A 45 10.46 -3.03 6.36
C ARG A 45 10.27 -2.58 4.91
N GLU A 46 9.13 -2.92 4.32
CA GLU A 46 8.84 -2.55 2.93
C GLU A 46 8.81 -1.03 2.74
N MET A 47 8.22 -0.31 3.68
CA MET A 47 8.18 1.16 3.61
C MET A 47 9.58 1.76 3.72
N LYS A 48 10.44 1.18 4.54
CA LYS A 48 11.82 1.63 4.69
C LYS A 48 12.62 1.41 3.40
N GLU A 49 12.34 0.32 2.69
CA GLU A 49 12.98 0.02 1.40
C GLU A 49 12.46 0.93 0.28
N GLU A 50 11.15 1.12 0.20
CA GLU A 50 10.52 1.88 -0.88
C GLU A 50 10.60 3.39 -0.68
N LEU A 51 10.34 3.86 0.53
CA LEU A 51 10.30 5.29 0.86
C LEU A 51 11.09 5.56 2.15
N PRO A 52 12.44 5.50 2.08
CA PRO A 52 13.27 5.52 3.30
C PRO A 52 13.22 6.82 4.09
N LYS A 53 12.79 7.93 3.49
CA LYS A 53 12.72 9.22 4.18
C LYS A 53 11.33 9.50 4.78
N LEU A 54 10.37 8.60 4.54
CA LEU A 54 9.04 8.73 5.14
C LEU A 54 9.05 8.09 6.51
N LYS A 55 8.57 8.84 7.52
CA LYS A 55 8.43 8.34 8.88
C LYS A 55 6.98 8.01 9.14
N LEU A 56 6.74 6.83 9.69
CA LEU A 56 5.40 6.36 10.04
C LEU A 56 5.24 6.38 11.55
N GLY A 57 4.13 6.92 12.01
CA GLY A 57 3.74 6.82 13.40
C GLY A 57 2.97 5.52 13.64
N ARG A 58 1.86 5.63 14.36
CA ARG A 58 1.06 4.47 14.74
C ARG A 58 0.37 3.84 13.53
N LEU A 59 0.53 2.52 13.38
CA LEU A 59 -0.14 1.72 12.37
C LEU A 59 -1.27 0.93 13.01
N ARG A 60 -2.47 1.03 12.42
CA ARG A 60 -3.63 0.29 12.91
C ARG A 60 -4.14 -0.64 11.83
N LEU A 61 -4.27 -1.91 12.16
CA LEU A 61 -4.83 -2.88 11.22
C LEU A 61 -6.31 -2.57 10.94
N TRP A 62 -6.63 -2.37 9.66
CA TRP A 62 -8.03 -2.23 9.24
C TRP A 62 -8.66 -3.60 9.01
N LYS A 63 -8.06 -4.39 8.13
CA LYS A 63 -8.50 -5.78 7.90
C LYS A 63 -7.50 -6.53 7.03
N GLU A 64 -7.69 -7.83 6.92
CA GLU A 64 -7.00 -8.67 5.95
C GLU A 64 -7.94 -8.85 4.76
N VAL A 65 -7.45 -8.53 3.56
CA VAL A 65 -8.17 -8.68 2.30
C VAL A 65 -7.70 -9.95 1.63
N LYS A 66 -8.63 -10.85 1.31
CA LYS A 66 -8.32 -12.12 0.62
C LYS A 66 -8.89 -12.09 -0.79
N ALA A 67 -8.11 -12.58 -1.75
CA ALA A 67 -8.51 -12.65 -3.13
C ALA A 67 -7.88 -13.87 -3.81
N THR A 68 -8.45 -14.29 -4.93
CA THR A 68 -7.87 -15.36 -5.74
C THR A 68 -7.56 -14.79 -7.12
N ASN A 69 -6.32 -15.00 -7.58
CA ASN A 69 -5.94 -14.62 -8.93
C ASN A 69 -6.64 -15.56 -9.92
N ARG A 70 -7.45 -14.99 -10.81
CA ARG A 70 -8.25 -15.77 -11.76
C ARG A 70 -7.41 -16.57 -12.76
N ARG A 71 -6.23 -16.06 -13.11
CA ARG A 71 -5.36 -16.73 -14.09
C ARG A 71 -4.60 -17.90 -13.50
N SER A 72 -4.02 -17.70 -12.31
CA SER A 72 -3.14 -18.68 -11.70
C SER A 72 -3.81 -19.55 -10.65
N GLY A 73 -5.02 -19.20 -10.19
CA GLY A 73 -5.68 -19.84 -9.06
C GLY A 73 -5.00 -19.55 -7.74
N ARG A 74 -3.97 -18.70 -7.74
CA ARG A 74 -3.19 -18.39 -6.53
C ARG A 74 -4.02 -17.56 -5.57
N LYS A 75 -4.05 -17.98 -4.32
CA LYS A 75 -4.69 -17.21 -3.25
C LYS A 75 -3.76 -16.10 -2.79
N MET A 76 -4.33 -14.89 -2.66
CA MET A 76 -3.63 -13.71 -2.19
C MET A 76 -4.28 -13.23 -0.91
N SER A 77 -3.49 -12.68 0.00
CA SER A 77 -4.00 -12.06 1.21
C SER A 77 -3.11 -10.89 1.60
N ASP A 78 -3.74 -9.76 1.90
CA ASP A 78 -3.06 -8.53 2.26
C ASP A 78 -3.58 -8.02 3.60
N ALA A 79 -2.67 -7.79 4.55
CA ALA A 79 -2.99 -7.09 5.79
C ALA A 79 -2.95 -5.60 5.49
N ILE A 80 -4.07 -4.90 5.68
CA ILE A 80 -4.19 -3.48 5.35
C ILE A 80 -4.12 -2.67 6.64
N PHE A 81 -3.07 -1.85 6.76
CA PHE A 81 -2.87 -0.94 7.88
C PHE A 81 -3.20 0.49 7.47
N VAL A 82 -3.78 1.23 8.40
CA VAL A 82 -4.10 2.65 8.19
C VAL A 82 -3.31 3.51 9.16
N THR A 83 -2.94 4.72 8.73
CA THR A 83 -2.32 5.71 9.59
C THR A 83 -2.65 7.12 9.12
N ALA A 84 -2.73 8.06 10.07
CA ALA A 84 -2.80 9.48 9.81
C ALA A 84 -1.52 10.17 10.31
N GLU A 85 -0.55 9.40 10.78
CA GLU A 85 0.67 9.91 11.41
C GLU A 85 1.88 9.64 10.53
N THR A 86 2.15 10.57 9.61
CA THR A 86 3.33 10.49 8.74
C THR A 86 4.08 11.80 8.76
N SER A 87 5.39 11.74 8.53
CA SER A 87 6.24 12.91 8.33
C SER A 87 7.38 12.52 7.41
N GLY A 88 8.10 13.53 6.91
CA GLY A 88 9.24 13.28 6.04
C GLY A 88 8.88 13.36 4.57
N ARG A 89 9.83 12.98 3.73
CA ARG A 89 9.76 13.14 2.28
C ARG A 89 9.45 11.83 1.56
N LEU A 90 8.86 11.93 0.37
CA LEU A 90 8.62 10.78 -0.51
C LEU A 90 9.82 10.58 -1.44
N THR A 91 10.93 10.10 -0.89
CA THR A 91 12.12 9.79 -1.68
C THR A 91 12.09 8.32 -2.06
N ILE A 92 12.19 8.03 -3.36
CA ILE A 92 12.17 6.64 -3.83
C ILE A 92 13.47 5.95 -3.45
N GLY A 93 13.37 4.83 -2.75
CA GLY A 93 14.51 3.99 -2.38
C GLY A 93 14.80 2.92 -3.43
N ASP A 94 13.85 2.02 -3.64
CA ASP A 94 14.01 0.91 -4.59
C ASP A 94 13.28 1.22 -5.90
N LYS A 95 14.03 1.74 -6.88
CA LYS A 95 13.49 2.13 -8.19
C LYS A 95 13.09 0.95 -9.07
N LYS A 96 13.54 -0.24 -8.74
CA LYS A 96 13.14 -1.46 -9.47
C LYS A 96 11.70 -1.83 -9.16
N GLU A 97 11.25 -1.55 -7.95
CA GLU A 97 9.89 -1.86 -7.50
C GLU A 97 8.91 -0.75 -7.79
N ILE A 98 9.25 0.48 -7.40
CA ILE A 98 8.41 1.65 -7.62
C ILE A 98 9.23 2.79 -8.22
N ASP A 99 8.61 3.60 -9.06
CA ASP A 99 9.29 4.73 -9.71
C ASP A 99 8.66 6.08 -9.43
N LYS A 100 7.51 6.12 -8.78
CA LYS A 100 6.85 7.37 -8.36
C LYS A 100 6.11 7.17 -7.05
N ALA A 101 5.98 8.25 -6.28
CA ALA A 101 5.19 8.28 -5.06
C ALA A 101 4.56 9.65 -4.96
N THR A 102 3.30 9.71 -4.51
CA THR A 102 2.58 10.98 -4.41
C THR A 102 1.47 10.91 -3.38
N TRP A 103 1.12 12.07 -2.84
CA TRP A 103 -0.10 12.27 -2.06
C TRP A 103 -1.17 12.78 -3.00
N ARG A 104 -2.26 12.05 -3.16
CA ARG A 104 -3.34 12.45 -4.07
C ARG A 104 -4.67 11.80 -3.71
N LYS A 105 -5.74 12.27 -4.33
CA LYS A 105 -7.03 11.58 -4.25
C LYS A 105 -6.91 10.24 -4.99
N PRO A 106 -7.53 9.17 -4.45
CA PRO A 106 -7.38 7.82 -5.02
C PRO A 106 -8.30 7.53 -6.21
N ARG A 107 -8.73 8.56 -6.93
CA ARG A 107 -9.61 8.43 -8.09
C ARG A 107 -8.99 9.10 -9.30
N GLY A 108 -9.43 8.68 -10.50
CA GLY A 108 -8.89 9.23 -11.74
C GLY A 108 -7.50 8.71 -12.08
N ILE A 109 -7.16 7.54 -11.56
CA ILE A 109 -5.83 6.95 -11.74
C ILE A 109 -6.00 5.41 -11.82
N ARG A 110 -5.13 4.77 -12.58
CA ARG A 110 -5.19 3.32 -12.76
C ARG A 110 -4.56 2.61 -11.57
N LEU A 111 -5.38 1.94 -10.78
CA LEU A 111 -4.94 1.21 -9.60
C LEU A 111 -4.88 -0.30 -9.87
N THR A 112 -4.01 -0.99 -9.12
CA THR A 112 -4.05 -2.45 -9.07
C THR A 112 -5.40 -2.91 -8.51
N PRO A 113 -5.83 -4.17 -8.81
CA PRO A 113 -7.13 -4.66 -8.31
C PRO A 113 -7.29 -4.57 -6.80
N THR A 114 -6.29 -4.96 -6.02
CA THR A 114 -6.35 -4.87 -4.55
C THR A 114 -6.50 -3.43 -4.09
N SER A 115 -5.72 -2.51 -4.68
CA SER A 115 -5.79 -1.10 -4.29
C SER A 115 -7.12 -0.46 -4.68
N ARG A 116 -7.70 -0.87 -5.80
CA ARG A 116 -9.03 -0.42 -6.20
C ARG A 116 -10.09 -0.88 -5.20
N TYR A 117 -10.01 -2.12 -4.74
CA TYR A 117 -10.90 -2.63 -3.70
C TYR A 117 -10.79 -1.80 -2.41
N ILE A 118 -9.55 -1.55 -1.95
CA ILE A 118 -9.29 -0.75 -0.75
C ILE A 118 -9.89 0.65 -0.90
N ARG A 119 -9.63 1.30 -2.04
CA ARG A 119 -10.17 2.63 -2.34
C ARG A 119 -11.69 2.65 -2.23
N ASP A 120 -12.35 1.67 -2.84
CA ASP A 120 -13.81 1.65 -2.88
C ASP A 120 -14.42 1.42 -1.50
N LYS A 121 -13.73 0.70 -0.64
CA LYS A 121 -14.20 0.44 0.73
C LYS A 121 -13.91 1.58 1.70
N LEU A 122 -12.71 2.15 1.64
CA LEU A 122 -12.31 3.20 2.57
C LEU A 122 -12.65 4.61 2.10
N PHE A 123 -12.73 4.83 0.80
CA PHE A 123 -12.98 6.13 0.20
C PHE A 123 -14.10 6.06 -0.84
N PRO A 124 -15.32 5.69 -0.42
CA PRO A 124 -16.43 5.57 -1.37
C PRO A 124 -16.76 6.91 -2.00
N LYS A 125 -17.34 6.85 -3.21
CA LYS A 125 -17.78 8.08 -3.89
C LYS A 125 -18.83 8.80 -3.06
N SER A 126 -18.65 10.10 -2.88
CA SER A 126 -19.71 10.92 -2.29
C SER A 126 -20.83 11.10 -3.32
N ASN A 127 -22.05 11.00 -2.85
CA ASN A 127 -23.24 11.28 -3.66
C ASN A 127 -23.62 12.74 -3.55
#